data_dbd91b4cd664788c5c9f3a222d0acdfc
#
_entry.id   dbd91b4cd664788c5c9f3a222d0acdfc
#
_cell.length_a   1.000
_cell.length_b   1.000
_cell.length_c   1.000
_cell.angle_alpha   90.00
_cell.angle_beta   90.00
_cell.angle_gamma   90.00
#
_symmetry.space_group_name_H-M   'P 1'
#
loop_
_entity.id
_entity.type
_entity.pdbx_description
1 polymer ?
#
loop_
_entity_poly.entity_id
_entity_poly.type
_entity_poly.pdbx_seq_one_letter_code
_entity_poly.pdbx_strand_id
1 'polypeptide(L)'
;MKRNIIALITLLMLSLPTAMLAKTFDFDKITEMEGVTSVHISKAMFKLIAGMGIQSDDIDLKSVLPKLESLHIITCEKPEVIAILKKEAEIFSTQDGYEELMRVKEDDSHTIILHKSHKDKPNEYVLVHDEKDSEFTLILMKGTLTLEEIQQMMGEE
;
A
#
# COMPACT_ATOMS: atom_id res chain seq x y z
N MET A 1 22.19 -44.92 24.77
CA MET A 1 20.82 -44.31 24.75
C MET A 1 20.87 -42.80 25.02
N LYS A 2 21.48 -42.27 26.06
CA LYS A 2 21.50 -40.80 26.33
C LYS A 2 22.10 -39.95 25.19
N ARG A 3 23.13 -40.44 24.49
CA ARG A 3 23.81 -39.74 23.39
C ARG A 3 22.96 -39.56 22.15
N ASN A 4 22.05 -40.50 21.87
CA ASN A 4 21.14 -40.43 20.73
C ASN A 4 19.93 -39.55 21.01
N ILE A 5 19.51 -39.41 22.26
CA ILE A 5 18.43 -38.52 22.68
C ILE A 5 18.86 -37.06 22.58
N ILE A 6 20.13 -36.76 22.96
CA ILE A 6 20.69 -35.40 22.85
C ILE A 6 20.80 -35.00 21.38
N ALA A 7 21.22 -35.89 20.48
CA ALA A 7 21.26 -35.63 19.05
C ALA A 7 19.88 -35.38 18.45
N LEU A 8 18.86 -36.11 18.93
CA LEU A 8 17.48 -35.94 18.47
C LEU A 8 16.87 -34.59 18.93
N ILE A 9 17.16 -34.18 20.17
CA ILE A 9 16.71 -32.89 20.71
C ILE A 9 17.40 -31.72 19.98
N THR A 10 18.70 -31.86 19.65
CA THR A 10 19.44 -30.82 18.91
C THR A 10 18.90 -30.67 17.47
N LEU A 11 18.53 -31.77 16.82
CA LEU A 11 17.94 -31.76 15.50
C LEU A 11 16.54 -31.13 15.50
N LEU A 12 15.75 -31.35 16.58
CA LEU A 12 14.41 -30.78 16.72
C LEU A 12 14.44 -29.26 16.98
N MET A 13 15.49 -28.75 17.65
CA MET A 13 15.69 -27.31 17.89
C MET A 13 16.08 -26.53 16.63
N LEU A 14 16.65 -27.19 15.61
CA LEU A 14 17.01 -26.54 14.34
C LEU A 14 15.81 -26.38 13.38
N SER A 15 14.66 -26.99 13.67
CA SER A 15 13.45 -26.94 12.83
C SER A 15 12.42 -25.91 13.31
N LEU A 16 12.78 -25.01 14.21
CA LEU A 16 11.89 -23.88 14.54
C LEU A 16 11.73 -23.01 13.30
N PRO A 17 10.50 -22.88 12.74
CA PRO A 17 10.28 -21.94 11.66
C PRO A 17 10.62 -20.55 12.22
N THR A 18 11.59 -19.89 11.63
CA THR A 18 11.76 -18.45 11.81
C THR A 18 10.45 -17.82 11.36
N ALA A 19 9.61 -17.45 12.31
CA ALA A 19 8.44 -16.63 12.00
C ALA A 19 9.01 -15.36 11.36
N MET A 20 8.91 -15.28 10.01
CA MET A 20 9.13 -14.05 9.30
C MET A 20 8.08 -13.08 9.84
N LEU A 21 8.49 -12.18 10.72
CA LEU A 21 7.68 -11.04 11.11
C LEU A 21 7.36 -10.29 9.81
N ALA A 22 6.13 -10.42 9.33
CA ALA A 22 5.67 -9.69 8.17
C ALA A 22 5.86 -8.21 8.49
N LYS A 23 6.77 -7.56 7.77
CA LYS A 23 6.98 -6.12 7.87
C LYS A 23 5.70 -5.44 7.41
N THR A 24 5.12 -4.61 8.24
CA THR A 24 3.93 -3.80 7.90
C THR A 24 4.35 -2.34 7.79
N PHE A 25 3.74 -1.61 6.86
CA PHE A 25 3.93 -0.18 6.75
C PHE A 25 3.26 0.51 7.93
N ASP A 26 4.06 1.17 8.76
CA ASP A 26 3.60 1.81 9.98
C ASP A 26 3.23 3.27 9.70
N PHE A 27 1.96 3.48 9.31
CA PHE A 27 1.44 4.82 9.02
C PHE A 27 1.52 5.74 10.22
N ASP A 28 1.22 5.25 11.43
CA ASP A 28 1.18 6.07 12.64
C ASP A 28 2.56 6.66 12.92
N LYS A 29 3.61 5.83 12.86
CA LYS A 29 4.99 6.28 13.00
C LYS A 29 5.40 7.29 11.93
N ILE A 30 4.99 7.08 10.68
CA ILE A 30 5.40 7.94 9.57
C ILE A 30 4.70 9.29 9.65
N THR A 31 3.42 9.33 9.99
CA THR A 31 2.65 10.58 10.07
C THR A 31 3.12 11.50 11.20
N GLU A 32 3.84 10.98 12.19
CA GLU A 32 4.46 11.76 13.26
C GLU A 32 5.82 12.38 12.88
N MET A 33 6.37 12.00 11.71
CA MET A 33 7.67 12.51 11.27
C MET A 33 7.56 13.96 10.81
N GLU A 34 8.50 14.81 11.23
CA GLU A 34 8.55 16.20 10.81
C GLU A 34 8.80 16.33 9.30
N GLY A 35 7.97 17.12 8.62
CA GLY A 35 8.05 17.33 7.16
C GLY A 35 7.24 16.33 6.35
N VAL A 36 6.51 15.43 7.00
CA VAL A 36 5.54 14.56 6.35
C VAL A 36 4.16 15.22 6.39
N THR A 37 3.53 15.33 5.23
CA THR A 37 2.10 15.66 5.12
C THR A 37 1.34 14.36 4.92
N SER A 38 0.26 14.17 5.68
CA SER A 38 -0.57 12.96 5.56
C SER A 38 -2.04 13.30 5.48
N VAL A 39 -2.76 12.52 4.66
CA VAL A 39 -4.23 12.52 4.58
C VAL A 39 -4.71 11.10 4.80
N HIS A 40 -5.68 10.96 5.69
CA HIS A 40 -6.38 9.69 5.88
C HIS A 40 -7.88 9.88 5.70
N ILE A 41 -8.48 9.14 4.77
CA ILE A 41 -9.92 9.10 4.53
C ILE A 41 -10.43 7.71 4.93
N SER A 42 -11.36 7.68 5.86
CA SER A 42 -11.95 6.44 6.37
C SER A 42 -13.19 6.01 5.56
N LYS A 43 -13.59 4.75 5.72
CA LYS A 43 -14.84 4.21 5.15
C LYS A 43 -16.07 5.05 5.53
N ALA A 44 -16.10 5.59 6.74
CA ALA A 44 -17.21 6.44 7.19
C ALA A 44 -17.29 7.74 6.38
N MET A 45 -16.15 8.34 6.07
CA MET A 45 -16.09 9.55 5.25
C MET A 45 -16.52 9.26 3.80
N PHE A 46 -16.09 8.15 3.20
CA PHE A 46 -16.54 7.76 1.86
C PHE A 46 -18.06 7.58 1.79
N LYS A 47 -18.66 6.95 2.80
CA LYS A 47 -20.12 6.82 2.90
C LYS A 47 -20.82 8.18 3.03
N LEU A 48 -20.26 9.10 3.80
CA LEU A 48 -20.78 10.45 3.94
C LEU A 48 -20.76 11.18 2.60
N ILE A 49 -19.62 11.17 1.89
CA ILE A 49 -19.45 11.81 0.59
C ILE A 49 -20.43 11.22 -0.44
N ALA A 50 -20.59 9.89 -0.48
CA ALA A 50 -21.56 9.22 -1.36
C ALA A 50 -23.01 9.68 -1.06
N GLY A 51 -23.33 9.90 0.21
CA GLY A 51 -24.65 10.40 0.65
C GLY A 51 -24.91 11.87 0.28
N MET A 52 -23.88 12.67 0.06
CA MET A 52 -24.00 14.08 -0.33
C MET A 52 -24.43 14.28 -1.79
N GLY A 53 -24.44 13.19 -2.58
CA GLY A 53 -24.88 13.24 -3.98
C GLY A 53 -23.95 14.03 -4.89
N ILE A 54 -22.67 14.12 -4.53
CA ILE A 54 -21.64 14.73 -5.37
C ILE A 54 -21.59 13.95 -6.69
N GLN A 55 -21.73 14.65 -7.80
CA GLN A 55 -21.64 14.08 -9.15
C GLN A 55 -20.30 14.50 -9.75
N SER A 56 -19.69 13.57 -10.46
CA SER A 56 -18.56 13.82 -11.35
C SER A 56 -19.01 13.42 -12.76
N ASP A 57 -18.65 14.21 -13.76
CA ASP A 57 -19.01 13.91 -15.14
C ASP A 57 -18.23 12.71 -15.68
N ASP A 58 -17.06 12.44 -15.09
CA ASP A 58 -16.11 11.43 -15.58
C ASP A 58 -16.14 10.10 -14.79
N ILE A 59 -16.66 10.09 -13.56
CA ILE A 59 -16.63 8.89 -12.70
C ILE A 59 -17.95 8.74 -11.95
N ASP A 60 -18.55 7.55 -12.00
CA ASP A 60 -19.70 7.21 -11.15
C ASP A 60 -19.28 7.04 -9.67
N LEU A 61 -19.13 8.16 -8.98
CA LEU A 61 -18.76 8.19 -7.57
C LEU A 61 -19.74 7.42 -6.67
N LYS A 62 -21.00 7.31 -7.06
CA LYS A 62 -22.01 6.58 -6.25
C LYS A 62 -21.74 5.08 -6.23
N SER A 63 -21.21 4.52 -7.30
CA SER A 63 -20.85 3.08 -7.36
C SER A 63 -19.49 2.79 -6.72
N VAL A 64 -18.56 3.74 -6.77
CA VAL A 64 -17.17 3.58 -6.35
C VAL A 64 -16.97 3.82 -4.85
N LEU A 65 -17.45 4.97 -4.34
CA LEU A 65 -17.19 5.39 -2.97
C LEU A 65 -17.62 4.36 -1.91
N PRO A 66 -18.74 3.65 -2.02
CA PRO A 66 -19.14 2.63 -1.05
C PRO A 66 -18.20 1.42 -0.97
N LYS A 67 -17.42 1.18 -2.04
CA LYS A 67 -16.46 0.08 -2.14
C LYS A 67 -15.10 0.40 -1.52
N LEU A 68 -14.83 1.69 -1.27
CA LEU A 68 -13.59 2.14 -0.62
C LEU A 68 -13.69 1.97 0.90
N GLU A 69 -12.61 1.46 1.48
CA GLU A 69 -12.49 1.28 2.93
C GLU A 69 -11.55 2.29 3.57
N SER A 70 -10.44 2.59 2.92
CA SER A 70 -9.51 3.64 3.37
C SER A 70 -8.68 4.17 2.22
N LEU A 71 -8.27 5.42 2.34
CA LEU A 71 -7.26 6.06 1.51
C LEU A 71 -6.26 6.74 2.44
N HIS A 72 -5.00 6.43 2.27
CA HIS A 72 -3.88 7.10 2.91
C HIS A 72 -3.01 7.75 1.85
N ILE A 73 -2.70 9.01 2.03
CA ILE A 73 -1.77 9.76 1.20
C ILE A 73 -0.67 10.28 2.11
N ILE A 74 0.57 10.09 1.71
CA ILE A 74 1.76 10.61 2.37
C ILE A 74 2.57 11.36 1.34
N THR A 75 2.94 12.60 1.63
CA THR A 75 3.85 13.40 0.82
C THR A 75 4.97 13.97 1.68
N CYS A 76 6.16 14.08 1.13
CA CYS A 76 7.31 14.64 1.80
C CYS A 76 8.28 15.25 0.78
N GLU A 77 8.81 16.45 1.12
CA GLU A 77 9.79 17.18 0.33
C GLU A 77 11.17 17.25 1.03
N LYS A 78 11.32 16.68 2.25
CA LYS A 78 12.59 16.68 2.98
C LYS A 78 13.46 15.48 2.58
N PRO A 79 14.63 15.66 1.96
CA PRO A 79 15.46 14.59 1.42
C PRO A 79 15.85 13.51 2.45
N GLU A 80 16.15 13.92 3.69
CA GLU A 80 16.48 12.99 4.78
C GLU A 80 15.31 12.09 5.19
N VAL A 81 14.08 12.60 5.11
CA VAL A 81 12.86 11.86 5.42
C VAL A 81 12.45 11.01 4.22
N ILE A 82 12.60 11.52 3.00
CA ILE A 82 12.37 10.76 1.77
C ILE A 82 13.16 9.46 1.75
N ALA A 83 14.44 9.48 2.16
CA ALA A 83 15.27 8.27 2.25
C ALA A 83 14.68 7.21 3.20
N ILE A 84 14.06 7.64 4.30
CA ILE A 84 13.38 6.75 5.24
C ILE A 84 12.09 6.20 4.63
N LEU A 85 11.28 7.07 4.01
CA LEU A 85 10.01 6.67 3.37
C LEU A 85 10.22 5.67 2.25
N LYS A 86 11.24 5.86 1.39
CA LYS A 86 11.63 4.91 0.36
C LYS A 86 11.93 3.53 0.93
N LYS A 87 12.68 3.48 2.02
CA LYS A 87 13.02 2.22 2.71
C LYS A 87 11.80 1.55 3.33
N GLU A 88 10.90 2.32 3.96
CA GLU A 88 9.66 1.77 4.50
C GLU A 88 8.71 1.29 3.39
N ALA A 89 8.69 1.96 2.24
CA ALA A 89 7.88 1.60 1.07
C ALA A 89 8.36 0.32 0.33
N GLU A 90 9.56 -0.20 0.61
CA GLU A 90 10.08 -1.44 0.02
C GLU A 90 9.18 -2.66 0.27
N ILE A 91 8.33 -2.62 1.29
CA ILE A 91 7.34 -3.69 1.54
C ILE A 91 6.26 -3.78 0.47
N PHE A 92 6.06 -2.72 -0.31
CA PHE A 92 5.17 -2.73 -1.46
C PHE A 92 5.94 -3.25 -2.67
N SER A 93 6.12 -4.56 -2.75
CA SER A 93 6.93 -5.20 -3.78
C SER A 93 6.30 -6.49 -4.30
N THR A 94 6.76 -6.94 -5.45
CA THR A 94 6.32 -8.23 -6.02
C THR A 94 6.71 -9.42 -5.13
N GLN A 95 7.78 -9.30 -4.34
CA GLN A 95 8.19 -10.32 -3.38
C GLN A 95 7.21 -10.44 -2.21
N ASP A 96 6.51 -9.35 -1.89
CA ASP A 96 5.48 -9.29 -0.84
C ASP A 96 4.08 -9.58 -1.38
N GLY A 97 3.98 -10.04 -2.63
CA GLY A 97 2.74 -10.47 -3.27
C GLY A 97 1.95 -9.35 -3.93
N TYR A 98 2.57 -8.20 -4.20
CA TYR A 98 2.00 -7.17 -5.05
C TYR A 98 2.24 -7.48 -6.52
N GLU A 99 1.29 -7.14 -7.37
CA GLU A 99 1.39 -7.17 -8.83
C GLU A 99 1.64 -5.75 -9.33
N GLU A 100 2.61 -5.58 -10.22
CA GLU A 100 2.88 -4.29 -10.84
C GLU A 100 1.89 -4.05 -11.97
N LEU A 101 1.09 -3.00 -11.86
CA LEU A 101 0.14 -2.60 -12.88
C LEU A 101 0.74 -1.62 -13.87
N MET A 102 1.57 -0.69 -13.38
CA MET A 102 2.18 0.34 -14.19
C MET A 102 3.52 0.77 -13.60
N ARG A 103 4.45 1.09 -14.48
CA ARG A 103 5.72 1.73 -14.14
C ARG A 103 6.04 2.80 -15.18
N VAL A 104 6.26 4.02 -14.70
CA VAL A 104 6.76 5.13 -15.49
C VAL A 104 8.10 5.54 -14.93
N LYS A 105 9.09 5.69 -15.80
CA LYS A 105 10.42 6.18 -15.44
C LYS A 105 10.78 7.32 -16.37
N GLU A 106 11.05 8.44 -15.78
CA GLU A 106 11.60 9.63 -16.44
C GLU A 106 13.01 9.90 -15.90
N ASP A 107 13.69 10.94 -16.40
CA ASP A 107 15.08 11.21 -16.01
C ASP A 107 15.23 11.45 -14.51
N ASP A 108 14.31 12.19 -13.91
CA ASP A 108 14.33 12.58 -12.49
C ASP A 108 13.14 12.04 -11.68
N SER A 109 12.21 11.31 -12.28
CA SER A 109 11.06 10.77 -11.58
C SER A 109 10.80 9.30 -11.86
N HIS A 110 10.17 8.64 -10.89
CA HIS A 110 9.77 7.25 -10.97
C HIS A 110 8.41 7.05 -10.33
N THR A 111 7.45 6.56 -11.12
CA THR A 111 6.11 6.22 -10.63
C THR A 111 5.85 4.74 -10.81
N ILE A 112 5.35 4.09 -9.78
CA ILE A 112 4.92 2.70 -9.84
C ILE A 112 3.52 2.57 -9.24
N ILE A 113 2.66 1.79 -9.90
CA ILE A 113 1.34 1.41 -9.38
C ILE A 113 1.34 -0.09 -9.16
N LEU A 114 0.99 -0.48 -7.96
CA LEU A 114 0.97 -1.87 -7.49
C LEU A 114 -0.43 -2.23 -7.01
N HIS A 115 -0.79 -3.49 -7.17
CA HIS A 115 -2.05 -4.06 -6.72
C HIS A 115 -1.80 -5.33 -5.93
N LYS A 116 -2.57 -5.55 -4.88
CA LYS A 116 -2.59 -6.82 -4.15
C LYS A 116 -4.02 -7.24 -3.90
N SER A 117 -4.38 -8.37 -4.49
CA SER A 117 -5.68 -8.99 -4.28
C SER A 117 -5.68 -9.83 -3.02
N HIS A 118 -6.77 -9.78 -2.28
CA HIS A 118 -7.00 -10.58 -1.09
C HIS A 118 -8.32 -11.34 -1.22
N LYS A 119 -8.32 -12.61 -0.79
CA LYS A 119 -9.51 -13.45 -0.84
C LYS A 119 -10.61 -13.01 0.13
N ASP A 120 -10.21 -12.65 1.36
CA ASP A 120 -11.12 -12.38 2.48
C ASP A 120 -10.90 -10.99 3.12
N LYS A 121 -10.18 -10.11 2.44
CA LYS A 121 -9.86 -8.75 2.89
C LYS A 121 -10.01 -7.78 1.71
N PRO A 122 -10.07 -6.47 1.96
CA PRO A 122 -10.03 -5.49 0.90
C PRO A 122 -8.77 -5.62 0.05
N ASN A 123 -8.91 -5.41 -1.25
CA ASN A 123 -7.77 -5.28 -2.16
C ASN A 123 -6.98 -4.01 -1.81
N GLU A 124 -5.70 -4.03 -2.12
CA GLU A 124 -4.79 -2.89 -1.91
C GLU A 124 -4.28 -2.39 -3.26
N TYR A 125 -4.33 -1.07 -3.42
CA TYR A 125 -3.75 -0.35 -4.56
C TYR A 125 -2.77 0.66 -4.02
N VAL A 126 -1.53 0.58 -4.47
CA VAL A 126 -0.44 1.43 -4.01
C VAL A 126 0.14 2.19 -5.18
N LEU A 127 0.18 3.51 -5.07
CA LEU A 127 0.95 4.37 -5.96
C LEU A 127 2.15 4.89 -5.17
N VAL A 128 3.33 4.72 -5.73
CA VAL A 128 4.56 5.34 -5.23
C VAL A 128 5.09 6.23 -6.34
N HIS A 129 5.22 7.50 -6.04
CA HIS A 129 5.87 8.49 -6.88
C HIS A 129 7.10 9.02 -6.14
N ASP A 130 8.22 9.02 -6.81
CA ASP A 130 9.51 9.46 -6.30
C ASP A 130 10.13 10.41 -7.33
N GLU A 131 10.18 11.68 -6.99
CA GLU A 131 10.94 12.69 -7.73
C GLU A 131 12.27 12.91 -7.01
N LYS A 132 13.35 12.62 -7.72
CA LYS A 132 14.70 12.54 -7.17
C LYS A 132 15.01 13.73 -6.27
N ASP A 133 15.20 13.45 -4.99
CA ASP A 133 15.59 14.38 -3.93
C ASP A 133 14.67 15.60 -3.73
N SER A 134 13.51 15.67 -4.40
CA SER A 134 12.58 16.79 -4.31
C SER A 134 11.25 16.42 -3.67
N GLU A 135 10.63 15.31 -4.09
CA GLU A 135 9.32 14.89 -3.56
C GLU A 135 9.20 13.37 -3.52
N PHE A 136 8.55 12.90 -2.48
CA PHE A 136 8.09 11.51 -2.38
C PHE A 136 6.60 11.49 -2.04
N THR A 137 5.82 10.77 -2.85
CA THR A 137 4.39 10.57 -2.60
C THR A 137 4.08 9.09 -2.57
N LEU A 138 3.36 8.65 -1.53
CA LEU A 138 2.80 7.31 -1.41
C LEU A 138 1.29 7.42 -1.19
N ILE A 139 0.53 6.71 -2.03
CA ILE A 139 -0.92 6.58 -1.89
C ILE A 139 -1.24 5.10 -1.69
N LEU A 140 -1.90 4.76 -0.59
CA LEU A 140 -2.45 3.44 -0.36
C LEU A 140 -3.97 3.53 -0.29
N MET A 141 -4.63 2.89 -1.22
CA MET A 141 -6.08 2.73 -1.26
C MET A 141 -6.45 1.28 -0.93
N LYS A 142 -7.42 1.10 -0.06
CA LYS A 142 -8.01 -0.22 0.26
C LYS A 142 -9.49 -0.21 -0.06
N GLY A 143 -9.97 -1.30 -0.64
CA GLY A 143 -11.38 -1.42 -0.99
C GLY A 143 -11.72 -2.74 -1.67
N THR A 144 -13.00 -2.92 -1.96
CA THR A 144 -13.51 -4.10 -2.68
C THR A 144 -13.57 -3.90 -4.19
N LEU A 145 -13.04 -2.79 -4.71
CA LEU A 145 -12.91 -2.55 -6.14
C LEU A 145 -12.06 -3.64 -6.79
N THR A 146 -12.50 -4.10 -7.97
CA THR A 146 -11.73 -5.02 -8.81
C THR A 146 -10.95 -4.26 -9.87
N LEU A 147 -9.97 -4.92 -10.50
CA LEU A 147 -9.24 -4.32 -11.63
C LEU A 147 -10.16 -4.03 -12.81
N GLU A 148 -11.15 -4.91 -13.06
CA GLU A 148 -12.13 -4.73 -14.11
C GLU A 148 -12.98 -3.48 -13.90
N GLU A 149 -13.41 -3.22 -12.67
CA GLU A 149 -14.15 -2.01 -12.31
C GLU A 149 -13.30 -0.74 -12.48
N ILE A 150 -12.03 -0.80 -12.12
CA ILE A 150 -11.10 0.32 -12.34
C ILE A 150 -10.88 0.56 -13.83
N GLN A 151 -10.74 -0.50 -14.64
CA GLN A 151 -10.61 -0.38 -16.09
C GLN A 151 -11.84 0.24 -16.72
N GLN A 152 -13.05 -0.15 -16.29
CA GLN A 152 -14.30 0.44 -16.78
C GLN A 152 -14.37 1.93 -16.48
N MET A 153 -13.93 2.36 -15.30
CA MET A 153 -13.90 3.79 -14.94
C MET A 153 -12.91 4.61 -15.78
N MET A 154 -11.83 3.99 -16.26
CA MET A 154 -10.82 4.67 -17.09
C MET A 154 -11.10 4.57 -18.58
N GLY A 155 -12.01 3.72 -19.02
CA GLY A 155 -12.23 3.36 -20.43
C GLY A 155 -13.55 3.85 -21.02
N GLU A 156 -14.38 4.57 -20.28
CA GLU A 156 -15.59 5.21 -20.82
C GLU A 156 -15.27 6.60 -21.41
N GLU A 157 -14.49 6.61 -22.51
CA GLU A 157 -14.47 7.72 -23.48
C GLU A 157 -15.24 7.34 -24.75
#